data_42b1b726a5372cdd5a15747b43311679
#
_entry.id   42b1b726a5372cdd5a15747b43311679
#
_cell.length_a   1.000
_cell.length_b   1.000
_cell.length_c   1.000
_cell.angle_alpha   90.00
_cell.angle_beta   90.00
_cell.angle_gamma   90.00
#
_symmetry.space_group_name_H-M   'P 1'
#
loop_
_entity.id
_entity.type
_entity.pdbx_description
1 polymer ?
#
loop_
_entity_poly.entity_id
_entity_poly.type
_entity_poly.pdbx_seq_one_letter_code
_entity_poly.pdbx_strand_id
1 'polypeptide(L)'
;VLIQEDKLSVIDFDDAGFGWYGFDLAVAVWDRLDFTATGCHFDIAYEALIEGYLEECPNTEDIINTIPTFLLMRTMMIIRWIEDRPEAGYESFIPVLIKASIDQAKDLELLN
;
A
#
# COMPACT_ATOMS: atom_id res chain seq x y z
N VAL A 1 -5.97 -12.37 -1.66
CA VAL A 1 -7.19 -12.75 -0.91
C VAL A 1 -8.27 -13.20 -1.90
N LEU A 2 -8.89 -14.32 -1.62
CA LEU A 2 -10.01 -14.85 -2.41
C LEU A 2 -11.28 -14.82 -1.57
N ILE A 3 -12.37 -14.44 -2.20
CA ILE A 3 -13.70 -14.44 -1.59
C ILE A 3 -14.58 -15.39 -2.40
N GLN A 4 -15.15 -16.38 -1.74
CA GLN A 4 -16.08 -17.35 -2.34
C GLN A 4 -17.21 -17.60 -1.35
N GLU A 5 -18.46 -17.35 -1.74
CA GLU A 5 -19.65 -17.56 -0.90
C GLU A 5 -19.43 -16.97 0.48
N ASP A 6 -19.30 -15.94 0.89
CA ASP A 6 -19.08 -15.36 2.25
C ASP A 6 -17.85 -15.92 3.01
N LYS A 7 -16.99 -16.70 2.34
CA LYS A 7 -15.72 -17.16 2.91
C LYS A 7 -14.56 -16.37 2.33
N LEU A 8 -13.73 -15.88 3.23
CA LEU A 8 -12.49 -15.20 2.90
C LEU A 8 -11.33 -16.18 3.08
N SER A 9 -10.50 -16.31 2.04
CA SER A 9 -9.29 -17.13 2.08
C SER A 9 -8.07 -16.27 1.80
N VAL A 10 -7.07 -16.37 2.66
CA VAL A 10 -5.77 -15.75 2.44
C VAL A 10 -4.88 -16.74 1.72
N ILE A 11 -4.22 -16.27 0.67
CA ILE A 11 -3.33 -17.07 -0.19
C ILE A 11 -2.02 -16.33 -0.40
N ASP A 12 -1.05 -17.05 -0.99
CA ASP A 12 0.24 -16.49 -1.41
C ASP A 12 1.11 -16.05 -0.21
N PHE A 13 1.60 -17.07 0.52
CA PHE A 13 2.45 -16.88 1.70
C PHE A 13 3.96 -16.95 1.40
N ASP A 14 4.36 -16.97 0.12
CA ASP A 14 5.77 -17.19 -0.26
C ASP A 14 6.70 -16.12 0.34
N ASP A 15 6.24 -14.87 0.39
CA ASP A 15 6.97 -13.74 0.94
C ASP A 15 6.54 -13.36 2.37
N ALA A 16 5.80 -14.25 3.04
CA ALA A 16 5.36 -14.01 4.40
C ALA A 16 6.53 -14.01 5.39
N GLY A 17 6.50 -13.12 6.37
CA GLY A 17 7.55 -13.00 7.37
C GLY A 17 7.17 -12.02 8.48
N PHE A 18 8.09 -11.84 9.41
CA PHE A 18 7.94 -10.84 10.47
C PHE A 18 8.20 -9.44 9.92
N GLY A 19 7.37 -8.48 10.31
CA GLY A 19 7.50 -7.09 9.87
C GLY A 19 6.62 -6.14 10.66
N TRP A 20 6.56 -4.91 10.21
CA TRP A 20 5.72 -3.89 10.83
C TRP A 20 4.26 -4.06 10.43
N TYR A 21 3.36 -3.97 11.40
CA TYR A 21 1.91 -4.06 11.18
C TYR A 21 1.39 -2.98 10.21
N GLY A 22 1.91 -1.75 10.33
CA GLY A 22 1.55 -0.67 9.42
C GLY A 22 1.98 -0.93 7.98
N PHE A 23 3.07 -1.64 7.75
CA PHE A 23 3.48 -2.04 6.40
C PHE A 23 2.52 -3.06 5.80
N ASP A 24 2.07 -4.03 6.58
CA ASP A 24 1.10 -5.04 6.13
C ASP A 24 -0.22 -4.38 5.70
N LEU A 25 -0.72 -3.44 6.50
CA LEU A 25 -1.90 -2.65 6.17
C LEU A 25 -1.69 -1.81 4.90
N ALA A 26 -0.52 -1.19 4.76
CA ALA A 26 -0.19 -0.40 3.57
C ALA A 26 -0.17 -1.27 2.31
N VAL A 27 0.41 -2.47 2.36
CA VAL A 27 0.41 -3.42 1.24
C VAL A 27 -1.00 -3.81 0.85
N ALA A 28 -1.88 -4.06 1.83
CA ALA A 28 -3.27 -4.46 1.59
C ALA A 28 -4.09 -3.40 0.81
N VAL A 29 -3.77 -2.13 0.95
CA VAL A 29 -4.51 -1.04 0.29
C VAL A 29 -3.76 -0.40 -0.87
N TRP A 30 -2.49 -0.75 -1.08
CA TRP A 30 -1.64 -0.09 -2.07
C TRP A 30 -2.23 -0.15 -3.49
N ASP A 31 -2.80 -1.26 -3.90
CA ASP A 31 -3.41 -1.45 -5.22
C ASP A 31 -4.64 -0.58 -5.45
N ARG A 32 -5.20 -0.01 -4.39
CA ARG A 32 -6.40 0.83 -4.43
C ARG A 32 -6.08 2.31 -4.55
N LEU A 33 -4.80 2.65 -4.55
CA LEU A 33 -4.38 4.04 -4.74
C LEU A 33 -4.54 4.45 -6.20
N ASP A 34 -5.06 5.65 -6.41
CA ASP A 34 -5.06 6.28 -7.72
C ASP A 34 -3.75 7.06 -7.92
N PHE A 35 -2.80 6.43 -8.57
CA PHE A 35 -1.50 7.04 -8.85
C PHE A 35 -1.53 8.09 -9.96
N THR A 36 -2.67 8.28 -10.64
CA THR A 36 -2.85 9.28 -11.69
C THR A 36 -3.41 10.59 -11.15
N ALA A 37 -4.06 10.54 -10.00
CA ALA A 37 -4.61 11.72 -9.33
C ALA A 37 -3.53 12.49 -8.54
N THR A 38 -3.81 13.75 -8.25
CA THR A 38 -2.98 14.56 -7.37
C THR A 38 -3.31 14.24 -5.92
N GLY A 39 -2.37 13.66 -5.20
CA GLY A 39 -2.54 13.23 -3.80
C GLY A 39 -2.97 11.77 -3.65
N CYS A 40 -2.82 11.24 -2.43
CA CYS A 40 -3.31 9.92 -2.08
C CYS A 40 -4.81 9.98 -1.80
N HIS A 41 -5.61 9.54 -2.76
CA HIS A 41 -7.04 9.36 -2.54
C HIS A 41 -7.28 7.93 -2.02
N PHE A 42 -7.72 7.85 -0.79
CA PHE A 42 -8.16 6.60 -0.20
C PHE A 42 -9.62 6.35 -0.59
N ASP A 43 -9.90 5.17 -1.10
CA ASP A 43 -11.24 4.77 -1.43
C ASP A 43 -11.96 4.13 -0.22
N ILE A 44 -13.21 3.74 -0.43
CA ILE A 44 -14.06 3.08 0.57
C ILE A 44 -13.39 1.81 1.14
N ALA A 45 -12.59 1.12 0.33
CA ALA A 45 -11.90 -0.11 0.77
C ALA A 45 -10.83 0.19 1.83
N TYR A 46 -10.12 1.32 1.72
CA TYR A 46 -9.19 1.76 2.76
C TYR A 46 -9.91 2.05 4.08
N GLU A 47 -10.99 2.83 4.01
CA GLU A 47 -11.78 3.19 5.20
C GLU A 47 -12.32 1.94 5.89
N ALA A 48 -12.88 1.00 5.12
CA ALA A 48 -13.41 -0.26 5.64
C ALA A 48 -12.31 -1.14 6.26
N LEU A 49 -11.10 -1.18 5.67
CA LEU A 49 -9.98 -1.91 6.24
C LEU A 49 -9.56 -1.33 7.60
N ILE A 50 -9.44 -0.02 7.69
CA ILE A 50 -9.05 0.66 8.94
C ILE A 50 -10.11 0.45 10.01
N GLU A 51 -11.38 0.61 9.68
CA GLU A 51 -12.48 0.38 10.61
C GLU A 51 -12.44 -1.06 11.15
N GLY A 52 -12.38 -2.06 10.27
CA GLY A 52 -12.30 -3.46 10.68
C GLY A 52 -11.04 -3.79 11.49
N TYR A 53 -9.89 -3.19 11.14
CA TYR A 53 -8.67 -3.38 11.91
C TYR A 53 -8.78 -2.82 13.33
N LEU A 54 -9.35 -1.63 13.50
CA LEU A 54 -9.53 -1.01 14.82
C LEU A 54 -10.57 -1.76 15.69
N GLU A 55 -11.57 -2.39 15.07
CA GLU A 55 -12.52 -3.26 15.78
C GLU A 55 -11.81 -4.47 16.41
N GLU A 56 -10.90 -5.12 15.65
CA GLU A 56 -10.19 -6.31 16.12
C GLU A 56 -8.97 -5.96 17.01
N CYS A 57 -8.35 -4.82 16.74
CA CYS A 57 -7.14 -4.35 17.41
C CYS A 57 -7.34 -2.93 17.96
N PRO A 58 -8.10 -2.75 19.05
CA PRO A 58 -8.36 -1.43 19.60
C PRO A 58 -7.09 -0.77 20.16
N ASN A 59 -7.06 0.56 20.16
CA ASN A 59 -5.93 1.38 20.64
C ASN A 59 -4.65 1.23 19.81
N THR A 60 -4.80 1.07 18.49
CA THR A 60 -3.69 0.93 17.53
C THR A 60 -3.65 2.08 16.51
N GLU A 61 -4.15 3.25 16.87
CA GLU A 61 -4.16 4.44 16.03
C GLU A 61 -2.74 4.88 15.64
N ASP A 62 -1.77 4.63 16.49
CA ASP A 62 -0.35 4.86 16.22
C ASP A 62 0.15 4.01 15.04
N ILE A 63 -0.31 2.77 14.91
CA ILE A 63 -0.02 1.89 13.77
C ILE A 63 -0.67 2.45 12.50
N ILE A 64 -1.93 2.85 12.56
CA ILE A 64 -2.66 3.44 11.44
C ILE A 64 -1.93 4.70 10.94
N ASN A 65 -1.43 5.53 11.83
CA ASN A 65 -0.70 6.76 11.49
C ASN A 65 0.63 6.50 10.75
N THR A 66 1.16 5.27 10.78
CA THR A 66 2.37 4.91 10.02
C THR A 66 2.08 4.51 8.56
N ILE A 67 0.82 4.25 8.21
CA ILE A 67 0.45 3.76 6.87
C ILE A 67 0.95 4.67 5.75
N PRO A 68 0.81 6.00 5.79
CA PRO A 68 1.31 6.86 4.71
C PRO A 68 2.81 6.69 4.45
N THR A 69 3.62 6.53 5.49
CA THR A 69 5.06 6.26 5.36
C THR A 69 5.33 4.92 4.67
N PHE A 70 4.60 3.89 5.07
CA PHE A 70 4.74 2.57 4.46
C PHE A 70 4.19 2.49 3.04
N LEU A 71 3.19 3.31 2.68
CA LEU A 71 2.73 3.45 1.30
C LEU A 71 3.84 4.01 0.41
N LEU A 72 4.56 5.03 0.86
CA LEU A 72 5.72 5.54 0.14
C LEU A 72 6.78 4.46 -0.03
N MET A 73 7.13 3.74 1.04
CA MET A 73 8.08 2.62 0.96
C MET A 73 7.62 1.57 -0.05
N ARG A 74 6.35 1.18 -0.02
CA ARG A 74 5.79 0.19 -0.95
C ARG A 74 5.90 0.67 -2.39
N THR A 75 5.55 1.93 -2.67
CA THR A 75 5.66 2.51 -4.01
C THR A 75 7.10 2.42 -4.53
N MET A 76 8.08 2.79 -3.71
CA MET A 76 9.50 2.69 -4.07
C MET A 76 9.95 1.25 -4.29
N MET A 77 9.51 0.31 -3.46
CA MET A 77 9.81 -1.12 -3.63
C MET A 77 9.25 -1.68 -4.93
N ILE A 78 8.06 -1.26 -5.35
CA ILE A 78 7.46 -1.70 -6.61
C ILE A 78 8.23 -1.15 -7.82
N ILE A 79 8.72 0.08 -7.76
CA ILE A 79 9.60 0.61 -8.83
C ILE A 79 10.79 -0.33 -9.02
N ARG A 80 11.47 -0.69 -7.94
CA ARG A 80 12.61 -1.61 -7.99
C ARG A 80 12.20 -3.00 -8.50
N TRP A 81 11.08 -3.52 -8.03
CA TRP A 81 10.56 -4.80 -8.49
C TRP A 81 10.32 -4.82 -10.01
N ILE A 82 9.78 -3.72 -10.58
CA ILE A 82 9.55 -3.58 -12.02
C ILE A 82 10.89 -3.52 -12.77
N GLU A 83 11.86 -2.74 -12.28
CA GLU A 83 13.19 -2.63 -12.90
C GLU A 83 13.92 -3.97 -12.98
N ASP A 84 13.77 -4.80 -11.94
CA ASP A 84 14.40 -6.12 -11.88
C ASP A 84 13.70 -7.18 -12.76
N ARG A 85 12.49 -6.88 -13.28
CA ARG A 85 11.64 -7.81 -14.04
C ARG A 85 11.08 -7.18 -15.32
N PRO A 86 11.93 -6.79 -16.27
CA PRO A 86 11.47 -6.16 -17.52
C PRO A 86 10.53 -7.07 -18.32
N GLU A 87 10.65 -8.40 -18.16
CA GLU A 87 9.80 -9.38 -18.80
C GLU A 87 8.34 -9.34 -18.33
N ALA A 88 8.07 -8.75 -17.16
CA ALA A 88 6.71 -8.60 -16.64
C ALA A 88 5.89 -7.53 -17.39
N GLY A 89 6.55 -6.63 -18.14
CA GLY A 89 5.87 -5.67 -19.01
C GLY A 89 5.29 -4.44 -18.31
N TYR A 90 5.74 -4.11 -17.10
CA TYR A 90 5.22 -2.98 -16.30
C TYR A 90 6.09 -1.72 -16.34
N GLU A 91 7.12 -1.66 -17.19
CA GLU A 91 8.07 -0.55 -17.22
C GLU A 91 7.43 0.82 -17.49
N SER A 92 6.31 0.86 -18.23
CA SER A 92 5.57 2.10 -18.51
C SER A 92 4.95 2.74 -17.27
N PHE A 93 4.80 1.98 -16.16
CA PHE A 93 4.31 2.50 -14.89
C PHE A 93 5.39 3.22 -14.07
N ILE A 94 6.67 3.01 -14.35
CA ILE A 94 7.76 3.59 -13.56
C ILE A 94 7.65 5.12 -13.45
N PRO A 95 7.44 5.90 -14.53
CA PRO A 95 7.28 7.36 -14.40
C PRO A 95 6.10 7.78 -13.51
N VAL A 96 4.99 7.05 -13.59
CA VAL A 96 3.80 7.29 -12.75
C VAL A 96 4.12 7.06 -11.29
N LEU A 97 4.79 5.96 -10.96
CA LEU A 97 5.18 5.60 -9.60
C LEU A 97 6.24 6.55 -9.03
N ILE A 98 7.17 7.03 -9.85
CA ILE A 98 8.15 8.05 -9.44
C ILE A 98 7.43 9.33 -9.03
N LYS A 99 6.48 9.81 -9.88
CA LYS A 99 5.68 10.99 -9.56
C LYS A 99 4.90 10.78 -8.27
N ALA A 100 4.23 9.64 -8.12
CA ALA A 100 3.48 9.29 -6.92
C ALA A 100 4.37 9.29 -5.67
N SER A 101 5.59 8.74 -5.76
CA SER A 101 6.56 8.75 -4.65
C SER A 101 6.94 10.16 -4.23
N ILE A 102 7.13 11.06 -5.20
CA ILE A 102 7.45 12.47 -4.93
C ILE A 102 6.26 13.15 -4.23
N ASP A 103 5.04 12.94 -4.71
CA ASP A 103 3.83 13.51 -4.13
C ASP A 103 3.61 12.98 -2.70
N GLN A 104 3.75 11.67 -2.49
CA GLN A 104 3.68 11.05 -1.16
C GLN A 104 4.75 11.59 -0.20
N ALA A 105 5.98 11.78 -0.68
CA ALA A 105 7.06 12.34 0.13
C ALA A 105 6.81 13.81 0.53
N LYS A 106 6.17 14.59 -0.35
CA LYS A 106 5.75 15.97 -0.04
C LYS A 106 4.63 15.99 0.99
N ASP A 107 3.65 15.10 0.88
CA ASP A 107 2.55 14.99 1.85
C ASP A 107 3.06 14.61 3.25
N LEU A 108 4.16 13.85 3.31
CA LEU A 108 4.85 13.50 4.55
C LEU A 108 5.86 14.59 5.02
N GLU A 109 5.94 15.71 4.32
CA GLU A 109 6.89 16.80 4.62
C GLU A 109 8.37 16.38 4.52
N LEU A 110 8.67 15.32 3.76
CA LEU A 110 10.05 14.85 3.51
C LEU A 110 10.73 15.62 2.37
N LEU A 111 9.95 16.25 1.51
CA LEU A 111 10.40 17.09 0.39
C LEU A 111 9.66 18.43 0.40
N ASN A 112 10.34 19.46 -0.06
CA ASN A 112 9.76 20.82 -0.22
C ASN A 112 8.89 20.94 -1.48
#